data_9a533aca8e8caedf9f6e3c22a6e7e80c
#
_entry.id   9a533aca8e8caedf9f6e3c22a6e7e80c
#
_cell.length_a   1.000
_cell.length_b   1.000
_cell.length_c   1.000
_cell.angle_alpha   90.00
_cell.angle_beta   90.00
_cell.angle_gamma   90.00
#
_symmetry.space_group_name_H-M   'P 1'
#
loop_
_entity.id
_entity.type
_entity.pdbx_description
1 polymer ?
#
loop_
_entity_poly.entity_id
_entity_poly.type
_entity_poly.pdbx_seq_one_letter_code
_entity_poly.pdbx_strand_id
1 'polypeptide(L)'
;MQNNQTTCVEKEPLTEEYLRKMDAYWRAANYLSAGQLYLLDNPLLKEPLTLDSVKKKIVGHWGTVPGQNFVYVHLNRAIKKYDLDLILLSGPGHGGNFYVANTYLEGTYSEVYPNISEDEDGMAKLFKQFSFPGGIPSHCAPETPGSINEGGELGYGIAHAFGAVFDNPNLIAAVTVGDGEAETGPLATSWQCNKFLNPIGDGAVLPILHLNGYKIANPTLFARMSHEEIVSFFNGCGWKPYFVEGSDPMTMHKLMAETMDKVIEEIRAIQEHARSTGDATRPVWPMIVLRTPKGWTGPKVVDGKKIEDNFLAHQVPISMEKGEE
;
A
#
# COMPACT_ATOMS: atom_id res chain seq x y z
N MET A 1 -37.67 -23.14 -4.54
CA MET A 1 -37.02 -23.11 -3.21
C MET A 1 -35.58 -23.58 -3.41
N GLN A 2 -34.71 -22.64 -3.61
CA GLN A 2 -33.24 -22.92 -3.65
C GLN A 2 -32.71 -22.58 -2.27
N ASN A 3 -32.15 -23.59 -1.59
CA ASN A 3 -31.46 -23.44 -0.32
C ASN A 3 -30.19 -22.60 -0.53
N ASN A 4 -30.21 -21.34 -0.16
CA ASN A 4 -29.01 -20.57 0.10
C ASN A 4 -28.39 -21.10 1.41
N GLN A 5 -27.54 -22.09 1.30
CA GLN A 5 -26.57 -22.39 2.37
C GLN A 5 -25.52 -21.28 2.33
N THR A 6 -25.69 -20.29 3.19
CA THR A 6 -24.60 -19.38 3.55
C THR A 6 -23.54 -20.22 4.24
N THR A 7 -22.51 -20.61 3.48
CA THR A 7 -21.30 -21.21 4.05
C THR A 7 -20.67 -20.16 4.96
N CYS A 8 -20.80 -20.33 6.27
CA CYS A 8 -19.97 -19.66 7.24
C CYS A 8 -18.51 -20.07 6.92
N VAL A 9 -17.77 -19.19 6.26
CA VAL A 9 -16.32 -19.31 6.20
C VAL A 9 -15.86 -19.20 7.65
N GLU A 10 -15.33 -20.30 8.22
CA GLU A 10 -14.73 -20.27 9.54
C GLU A 10 -13.64 -19.21 9.51
N LYS A 11 -13.83 -18.16 10.30
CA LYS A 11 -12.85 -17.06 10.41
C LYS A 11 -11.57 -17.65 10.97
N GLU A 12 -10.52 -17.82 10.13
CA GLU A 12 -9.22 -18.25 10.62
C GLU A 12 -8.77 -17.32 11.77
N PRO A 13 -8.48 -17.88 12.94
CA PRO A 13 -8.08 -17.06 14.07
C PRO A 13 -6.74 -16.39 13.77
N LEU A 14 -6.53 -15.19 14.27
CA LEU A 14 -5.28 -14.45 14.16
C LEU A 14 -4.24 -15.10 15.11
N THR A 15 -3.65 -16.21 14.63
CA THR A 15 -2.61 -16.95 15.38
C THR A 15 -1.23 -16.34 15.14
N GLU A 16 -0.28 -16.62 16.03
CA GLU A 16 1.11 -16.23 15.81
C GLU A 16 1.70 -16.84 14.54
N GLU A 17 1.30 -18.06 14.19
CA GLU A 17 1.73 -18.71 12.95
C GLU A 17 1.21 -17.95 11.73
N TYR A 18 -0.05 -17.53 11.76
CA TYR A 18 -0.64 -16.73 10.68
C TYR A 18 0.08 -15.39 10.53
N LEU A 19 0.36 -14.71 11.65
CA LEU A 19 1.13 -13.46 11.64
C LEU A 19 2.54 -13.65 11.07
N ARG A 20 3.22 -14.76 11.40
CA ARG A 20 4.54 -15.10 10.82
C ARG A 20 4.46 -15.33 9.30
N LYS A 21 3.39 -15.95 8.80
CA LYS A 21 3.18 -16.11 7.34
C LYS A 21 2.97 -14.76 6.66
N MET A 22 2.23 -13.85 7.28
CA MET A 22 2.06 -12.48 6.78
C MET A 22 3.38 -11.71 6.76
N ASP A 23 4.19 -11.80 7.82
CA ASP A 23 5.53 -11.19 7.88
C ASP A 23 6.45 -11.78 6.81
N ALA A 24 6.41 -13.09 6.59
CA ALA A 24 7.21 -13.75 5.56
C ALA A 24 6.82 -13.27 4.14
N TYR A 25 5.53 -13.14 3.87
CA TYR A 25 5.03 -12.57 2.60
C TYR A 25 5.49 -11.12 2.43
N TRP A 26 5.30 -10.29 3.46
CA TRP A 26 5.73 -8.89 3.44
C TRP A 26 7.25 -8.74 3.21
N ARG A 27 8.06 -9.59 3.85
CA ARG A 27 9.52 -9.61 3.62
C ARG A 27 9.87 -10.02 2.20
N ALA A 28 9.16 -11.02 1.64
CA ALA A 28 9.35 -11.43 0.25
C ALA A 28 8.99 -10.29 -0.72
N ALA A 29 7.87 -9.59 -0.50
CA ALA A 29 7.50 -8.42 -1.29
C ALA A 29 8.54 -7.29 -1.19
N ASN A 30 9.07 -7.02 0.02
CA ASN A 30 10.14 -6.06 0.23
C ASN A 30 11.44 -6.47 -0.49
N TYR A 31 11.78 -7.77 -0.45
CA TYR A 31 12.94 -8.29 -1.18
C TYR A 31 12.79 -8.11 -2.70
N LEU A 32 11.63 -8.52 -3.25
CA LEU A 32 11.36 -8.34 -4.68
C LEU A 32 11.36 -6.86 -5.08
N SER A 33 10.86 -5.99 -4.22
CA SER A 33 10.87 -4.55 -4.44
C SER A 33 12.31 -3.99 -4.46
N ALA A 34 13.17 -4.43 -3.54
CA ALA A 34 14.57 -4.04 -3.50
C ALA A 34 15.35 -4.62 -4.70
N GLY A 35 15.10 -5.89 -5.05
CA GLY A 35 15.72 -6.54 -6.22
C GLY A 35 15.42 -5.79 -7.52
N GLN A 36 14.18 -5.32 -7.71
CA GLN A 36 13.82 -4.49 -8.85
C GLN A 36 14.63 -3.19 -8.93
N LEU A 37 14.98 -2.61 -7.79
CA LEU A 37 15.80 -1.40 -7.76
C LEU A 37 17.26 -1.68 -8.12
N TYR A 38 17.84 -2.74 -7.57
CA TYR A 38 19.28 -2.92 -7.52
C TYR A 38 19.83 -4.01 -8.44
N LEU A 39 19.12 -5.13 -8.64
CA LEU A 39 19.72 -6.32 -9.24
C LEU A 39 19.52 -6.43 -10.76
N LEU A 40 20.57 -6.86 -11.47
CA LEU A 40 20.55 -7.24 -12.87
C LEU A 40 20.44 -8.75 -13.05
N ASP A 41 21.06 -9.51 -12.18
CA ASP A 41 21.04 -10.97 -12.15
C ASP A 41 21.20 -11.48 -10.71
N ASN A 42 21.46 -12.80 -10.54
CA ASN A 42 21.60 -13.45 -9.23
C ASN A 42 20.42 -13.15 -8.29
N PRO A 43 19.16 -13.28 -8.75
CA PRO A 43 17.99 -12.79 -8.03
C PRO A 43 17.73 -13.53 -6.72
N LEU A 44 18.32 -14.72 -6.51
CA LEU A 44 18.21 -15.52 -5.29
C LEU A 44 19.46 -15.42 -4.39
N LEU A 45 20.41 -14.55 -4.73
CA LEU A 45 21.68 -14.36 -4.01
C LEU A 45 22.43 -15.69 -3.74
N LYS A 46 22.40 -16.61 -4.70
CA LYS A 46 23.11 -17.90 -4.62
C LYS A 46 24.61 -17.74 -4.64
N GLU A 47 25.08 -16.72 -5.36
CA GLU A 47 26.49 -16.34 -5.42
C GLU A 47 26.71 -15.02 -4.67
N PRO A 48 27.93 -14.74 -4.20
CA PRO A 48 28.25 -13.43 -3.64
C PRO A 48 27.94 -12.30 -4.65
N LEU A 49 27.38 -11.20 -4.15
CA LEU A 49 27.14 -10.01 -4.99
C LEU A 49 28.44 -9.44 -5.52
N THR A 50 28.42 -9.10 -6.79
CA THR A 50 29.50 -8.37 -7.48
C THR A 50 28.93 -7.10 -8.10
N LEU A 51 29.79 -6.16 -8.47
CA LEU A 51 29.36 -4.94 -9.17
C LEU A 51 28.64 -5.23 -10.49
N ASP A 52 28.96 -6.35 -11.15
CA ASP A 52 28.28 -6.76 -12.39
C ASP A 52 26.86 -7.26 -12.15
N SER A 53 26.55 -7.73 -10.95
CA SER A 53 25.20 -8.16 -10.56
C SER A 53 24.28 -6.99 -10.21
N VAL A 54 24.82 -5.77 -10.09
CA VAL A 54 24.09 -4.57 -9.66
C VAL A 54 23.91 -3.60 -10.83
N LYS A 55 22.77 -2.94 -10.90
CA LYS A 55 22.50 -1.90 -11.89
C LYS A 55 23.46 -0.74 -11.74
N LYS A 56 24.10 -0.32 -12.83
CA LYS A 56 25.02 0.84 -12.84
C LYS A 56 24.29 2.15 -12.56
N LYS A 57 23.03 2.27 -12.99
CA LYS A 57 22.15 3.39 -12.73
C LYS A 57 20.92 2.87 -12.01
N ILE A 58 20.79 3.23 -10.74
CA ILE A 58 19.66 2.82 -9.89
C ILE A 58 18.62 3.93 -9.94
N VAL A 59 17.41 3.59 -10.38
CA VAL A 59 16.29 4.53 -10.52
C VAL A 59 15.05 3.94 -9.88
N GLY A 60 14.45 4.67 -8.95
CA GLY A 60 13.23 4.31 -8.26
C GLY A 60 13.20 4.85 -6.83
N HIS A 61 12.27 4.36 -6.05
CA HIS A 61 12.01 4.84 -4.70
C HIS A 61 11.87 3.66 -3.73
N TRP A 62 12.36 3.87 -2.51
CA TRP A 62 12.24 2.89 -1.43
C TRP A 62 11.34 3.38 -0.29
N GLY A 63 11.37 4.68 0.00
CA GLY A 63 10.83 5.26 1.23
C GLY A 63 9.42 4.88 1.61
N THR A 64 8.51 4.77 0.64
CA THR A 64 7.10 4.40 0.84
C THR A 64 6.84 2.91 0.66
N VAL A 65 7.73 2.17 0.01
CA VAL A 65 7.51 0.80 -0.48
C VAL A 65 7.21 -0.20 0.64
N PRO A 66 7.97 -0.26 1.74
CA PRO A 66 7.69 -1.21 2.81
C PRO A 66 6.30 -1.02 3.45
N GLY A 67 5.87 0.24 3.61
CA GLY A 67 4.53 0.55 4.11
C GLY A 67 3.43 0.16 3.12
N GLN A 68 3.64 0.36 1.83
CA GLN A 68 2.67 -0.06 0.80
C GLN A 68 2.58 -1.60 0.71
N ASN A 69 3.70 -2.32 0.74
CA ASN A 69 3.71 -3.78 0.84
C ASN A 69 2.98 -4.27 2.10
N PHE A 70 3.15 -3.55 3.21
CA PHE A 70 2.47 -3.86 4.46
C PHE A 70 0.94 -3.69 4.35
N VAL A 71 0.48 -2.60 3.74
CA VAL A 71 -0.95 -2.40 3.45
C VAL A 71 -1.48 -3.50 2.56
N TYR A 72 -0.75 -3.86 1.51
CA TYR A 72 -1.17 -4.87 0.54
C TYR A 72 -1.42 -6.23 1.20
N VAL A 73 -0.50 -6.74 2.02
CA VAL A 73 -0.68 -8.04 2.67
C VAL A 73 -1.87 -8.05 3.63
N HIS A 74 -2.16 -6.93 4.29
CA HIS A 74 -3.31 -6.82 5.19
C HIS A 74 -4.65 -6.70 4.44
N LEU A 75 -4.67 -6.05 3.29
CA LEU A 75 -5.85 -6.02 2.41
C LEU A 75 -6.14 -7.41 1.85
N ASN A 76 -5.13 -8.15 1.39
CA ASN A 76 -5.29 -9.54 0.95
C ASN A 76 -5.85 -10.44 2.06
N ARG A 77 -5.37 -10.27 3.29
CA ARG A 77 -5.95 -10.96 4.43
C ARG A 77 -7.43 -10.60 4.62
N ALA A 78 -7.78 -9.32 4.54
CA ALA A 78 -9.15 -8.86 4.70
C ALA A 78 -10.07 -9.39 3.59
N ILE A 79 -9.60 -9.35 2.33
CA ILE A 79 -10.33 -9.91 1.18
C ILE A 79 -10.67 -11.38 1.44
N LYS A 80 -9.69 -12.20 1.79
CA LYS A 80 -9.89 -13.63 2.06
C LYS A 80 -10.79 -13.89 3.26
N LYS A 81 -10.62 -13.12 4.35
CA LYS A 81 -11.38 -13.32 5.59
C LYS A 81 -12.85 -12.94 5.45
N TYR A 82 -13.13 -11.91 4.68
CA TYR A 82 -14.47 -11.32 4.59
C TYR A 82 -15.14 -11.52 3.24
N ASP A 83 -14.48 -12.16 2.28
CA ASP A 83 -14.95 -12.32 0.90
C ASP A 83 -15.36 -10.97 0.30
N LEU A 84 -14.37 -10.07 0.18
CA LEU A 84 -14.60 -8.69 -0.22
C LEU A 84 -14.39 -8.49 -1.72
N ASP A 85 -15.30 -7.75 -2.34
CA ASP A 85 -15.02 -7.04 -3.59
C ASP A 85 -14.20 -5.80 -3.24
N LEU A 86 -12.87 -5.86 -3.43
CA LEU A 86 -11.98 -4.78 -3.04
C LEU A 86 -10.96 -4.48 -4.13
N ILE A 87 -10.74 -3.20 -4.38
CA ILE A 87 -9.64 -2.69 -5.20
C ILE A 87 -8.69 -1.83 -4.36
N LEU A 88 -7.41 -1.82 -4.73
CA LEU A 88 -6.41 -0.96 -4.10
C LEU A 88 -5.92 0.11 -5.09
N LEU A 89 -5.97 1.36 -4.67
CA LEU A 89 -5.34 2.48 -5.37
C LEU A 89 -4.11 2.95 -4.58
N SER A 90 -3.00 3.19 -5.28
CA SER A 90 -1.80 3.76 -4.67
C SER A 90 -1.69 5.23 -5.01
N GLY A 91 -1.85 6.10 -4.02
CA GLY A 91 -1.57 7.53 -4.14
C GLY A 91 -0.07 7.80 -4.29
N PRO A 92 0.81 7.28 -3.39
CA PRO A 92 2.26 7.45 -3.54
C PRO A 92 2.84 6.52 -4.62
N GLY A 93 2.37 6.69 -5.85
CA GLY A 93 2.67 5.83 -6.99
C GLY A 93 4.13 5.78 -7.42
N HIS A 94 4.98 6.67 -6.92
CA HIS A 94 6.43 6.59 -7.11
C HIS A 94 7.05 5.31 -6.51
N GLY A 95 6.34 4.62 -5.62
CA GLY A 95 6.72 3.30 -5.14
C GLY A 95 6.24 2.14 -6.01
N GLY A 96 6.07 2.30 -7.32
CA GLY A 96 5.44 1.32 -8.22
C GLY A 96 5.99 -0.10 -8.17
N ASN A 97 7.24 -0.28 -7.75
CA ASN A 97 7.85 -1.59 -7.54
C ASN A 97 7.12 -2.46 -6.49
N PHE A 98 6.32 -1.87 -5.59
CA PHE A 98 5.53 -2.66 -4.67
C PHE A 98 4.38 -3.42 -5.39
N TYR A 99 3.70 -2.81 -6.35
CA TYR A 99 2.67 -3.49 -7.13
C TYR A 99 3.25 -4.65 -7.93
N VAL A 100 4.36 -4.40 -8.63
CA VAL A 100 5.06 -5.43 -9.40
C VAL A 100 5.47 -6.59 -8.50
N ALA A 101 6.01 -6.31 -7.31
CA ALA A 101 6.40 -7.35 -6.36
C ALA A 101 5.22 -8.20 -5.90
N ASN A 102 4.11 -7.58 -5.53
CA ASN A 102 2.95 -8.29 -5.02
C ASN A 102 2.23 -9.07 -6.11
N THR A 103 2.00 -8.48 -7.27
CA THR A 103 1.34 -9.19 -8.40
C THR A 103 2.19 -10.34 -8.93
N TYR A 104 3.52 -10.24 -8.84
CA TYR A 104 4.40 -11.37 -9.14
C TYR A 104 4.28 -12.49 -8.09
N LEU A 105 4.25 -12.16 -6.80
CA LEU A 105 4.06 -13.14 -5.72
C LEU A 105 2.70 -13.85 -5.77
N GLU A 106 1.70 -13.23 -6.35
CA GLU A 106 0.35 -13.79 -6.53
C GLU A 106 0.21 -14.63 -7.81
N GLY A 107 1.22 -14.61 -8.67
CA GLY A 107 1.17 -15.26 -9.98
C GLY A 107 0.51 -14.43 -11.09
N THR A 108 -0.29 -13.42 -10.75
CA THR A 108 -1.04 -12.61 -11.72
C THR A 108 -0.11 -11.94 -12.74
N TYR A 109 1.08 -11.50 -12.31
CA TYR A 109 2.05 -10.91 -13.23
C TYR A 109 2.50 -11.90 -14.30
N SER A 110 2.79 -13.13 -13.90
CA SER A 110 3.23 -14.21 -14.81
C SER A 110 2.10 -14.76 -15.70
N GLU A 111 0.84 -14.67 -15.24
CA GLU A 111 -0.32 -15.00 -16.10
C GLU A 111 -0.45 -14.02 -17.27
N VAL A 112 -0.23 -12.72 -17.03
CA VAL A 112 -0.30 -11.67 -18.06
C VAL A 112 0.98 -11.64 -18.90
N TYR A 113 2.13 -11.86 -18.30
CA TYR A 113 3.46 -11.85 -18.93
C TYR A 113 4.17 -13.21 -18.76
N PRO A 114 3.82 -14.24 -19.52
CA PRO A 114 4.35 -15.60 -19.32
C PRO A 114 5.87 -15.74 -19.49
N ASN A 115 6.53 -14.77 -20.11
CA ASN A 115 7.98 -14.70 -20.21
C ASN A 115 8.67 -14.27 -18.89
N ILE A 116 7.89 -13.78 -17.93
CA ILE A 116 8.30 -13.48 -16.56
C ILE A 116 7.74 -14.58 -15.66
N SER A 117 8.33 -15.77 -15.73
CA SER A 117 7.89 -16.96 -15.00
C SER A 117 8.16 -16.86 -13.50
N GLU A 118 7.43 -17.66 -12.70
CA GLU A 118 7.63 -17.74 -11.24
C GLU A 118 8.79 -18.67 -10.88
N ASP A 119 9.98 -18.36 -11.43
CA ASP A 119 11.24 -19.07 -11.20
C ASP A 119 12.41 -18.06 -11.18
N GLU A 120 13.63 -18.59 -11.05
CA GLU A 120 14.83 -17.75 -10.97
C GLU A 120 15.07 -16.94 -12.24
N ASP A 121 14.82 -17.52 -13.41
CA ASP A 121 14.99 -16.82 -14.70
C ASP A 121 13.94 -15.72 -14.87
N GLY A 122 12.68 -16.00 -14.56
CA GLY A 122 11.63 -14.99 -14.57
C GLY A 122 11.85 -13.88 -13.56
N MET A 123 12.33 -14.20 -12.35
CA MET A 123 12.69 -13.21 -11.34
C MET A 123 13.85 -12.32 -11.78
N ALA A 124 14.88 -12.87 -12.43
CA ALA A 124 15.98 -12.09 -13.00
C ALA A 124 15.47 -11.11 -14.07
N LYS A 125 14.58 -11.57 -14.94
CA LYS A 125 13.93 -10.71 -15.94
C LYS A 125 13.07 -9.63 -15.31
N LEU A 126 12.29 -9.96 -14.27
CA LEU A 126 11.48 -9.03 -13.50
C LEU A 126 12.33 -7.89 -12.93
N PHE A 127 13.45 -8.22 -12.30
CA PHE A 127 14.36 -7.23 -11.72
C PHE A 127 14.99 -6.37 -12.80
N LYS A 128 15.50 -6.99 -13.86
CA LYS A 128 16.20 -6.30 -14.95
C LYS A 128 15.30 -5.28 -15.66
N GLN A 129 14.03 -5.60 -15.92
CA GLN A 129 13.12 -4.75 -16.69
C GLN A 129 12.69 -3.49 -15.95
N PHE A 130 12.74 -3.48 -14.60
CA PHE A 130 12.25 -2.36 -13.80
C PHE A 130 13.11 -1.12 -14.02
N SER A 131 12.46 -0.02 -14.40
CA SER A 131 13.10 1.27 -14.70
C SER A 131 14.24 1.19 -15.73
N PHE A 132 14.09 0.29 -16.71
CA PHE A 132 15.05 0.05 -17.78
C PHE A 132 14.41 0.34 -19.14
N PRO A 133 15.15 0.84 -20.14
CA PRO A 133 14.61 1.10 -21.47
C PRO A 133 13.95 -0.15 -22.09
N GLY A 134 12.70 -0.01 -22.51
CA GLY A 134 11.90 -1.11 -23.03
C GLY A 134 11.29 -2.05 -21.98
N GLY A 135 11.51 -1.77 -20.71
CA GLY A 135 10.88 -2.45 -19.59
C GLY A 135 9.68 -1.68 -19.01
N ILE A 136 9.49 -1.77 -17.69
CA ILE A 136 8.40 -1.10 -16.98
C ILE A 136 8.90 0.16 -16.28
N PRO A 137 8.06 1.19 -16.12
CA PRO A 137 8.42 2.43 -15.42
C PRO A 137 8.60 2.21 -13.92
N SER A 138 9.28 3.17 -13.26
CA SER A 138 9.52 3.13 -11.81
C SER A 138 8.28 3.49 -10.97
N HIS A 139 7.27 4.10 -11.58
CA HIS A 139 6.00 4.48 -10.95
C HIS A 139 4.91 3.47 -11.26
N CYS A 140 3.82 3.51 -10.49
CA CYS A 140 2.62 2.75 -10.84
C CYS A 140 2.19 3.07 -12.26
N ALA A 141 1.94 2.06 -13.06
CA ALA A 141 1.66 2.20 -14.47
C ALA A 141 0.68 1.11 -14.94
N PRO A 142 -0.10 1.37 -15.99
CA PRO A 142 -1.12 0.45 -16.47
C PRO A 142 -0.56 -0.89 -16.98
N GLU A 143 0.73 -0.95 -17.28
CA GLU A 143 1.41 -2.20 -17.65
C GLU A 143 1.52 -3.19 -16.49
N THR A 144 1.42 -2.73 -15.24
CA THR A 144 1.38 -3.63 -14.08
C THR A 144 -0.05 -4.12 -13.87
N PRO A 145 -0.30 -5.44 -13.92
CA PRO A 145 -1.63 -5.99 -13.70
C PRO A 145 -2.25 -5.51 -12.39
N GLY A 146 -3.51 -5.10 -12.41
CA GLY A 146 -4.22 -4.58 -11.23
C GLY A 146 -3.89 -3.13 -10.85
N SER A 147 -2.96 -2.46 -11.53
CA SER A 147 -2.73 -1.03 -11.32
C SER A 147 -3.87 -0.22 -11.93
N ILE A 148 -4.58 0.55 -11.11
CA ILE A 148 -5.75 1.33 -11.52
C ILE A 148 -5.40 2.81 -11.63
N ASN A 149 -4.49 3.28 -10.78
CA ASN A 149 -4.12 4.68 -10.67
C ASN A 149 -2.67 4.86 -11.08
N GLU A 150 -2.41 5.73 -12.05
CA GLU A 150 -1.06 6.10 -12.44
C GLU A 150 -0.41 6.96 -11.36
N GLY A 151 0.85 6.65 -11.03
CA GLY A 151 1.56 7.26 -9.92
C GLY A 151 2.34 8.53 -10.25
N GLY A 152 2.25 9.04 -11.49
CA GLY A 152 3.01 10.21 -11.94
C GLY A 152 2.56 11.51 -11.32
N GLU A 153 1.25 11.71 -11.18
CA GLU A 153 0.66 12.87 -10.53
C GLU A 153 0.08 12.49 -9.17
N LEU A 154 0.43 13.24 -8.14
CA LEU A 154 -0.06 13.03 -6.78
C LEU A 154 -1.38 13.77 -6.52
N GLY A 155 -2.22 13.19 -5.66
CA GLY A 155 -3.38 13.87 -5.11
C GLY A 155 -4.72 13.44 -5.67
N TYR A 156 -4.77 12.48 -6.59
CA TYR A 156 -6.02 12.06 -7.23
C TYR A 156 -6.56 10.72 -6.70
N GLY A 157 -5.78 9.96 -5.95
CA GLY A 157 -6.13 8.60 -5.52
C GLY A 157 -7.47 8.52 -4.79
N ILE A 158 -7.75 9.43 -3.85
CA ILE A 158 -9.04 9.46 -3.13
C ILE A 158 -10.20 9.78 -4.08
N ALA A 159 -10.05 10.76 -4.97
CA ALA A 159 -11.11 11.12 -5.93
C ALA A 159 -11.41 9.95 -6.88
N HIS A 160 -10.38 9.24 -7.36
CA HIS A 160 -10.55 8.04 -8.18
C HIS A 160 -11.26 6.92 -7.40
N ALA A 161 -10.91 6.72 -6.12
CA ALA A 161 -11.56 5.75 -5.26
C ALA A 161 -13.06 6.04 -5.10
N PHE A 162 -13.44 7.31 -4.91
CA PHE A 162 -14.85 7.71 -4.88
C PHE A 162 -15.55 7.47 -6.22
N GLY A 163 -14.89 7.80 -7.33
CA GLY A 163 -15.45 7.51 -8.66
C GLY A 163 -15.71 6.02 -8.90
N ALA A 164 -14.85 5.15 -8.39
CA ALA A 164 -15.00 3.71 -8.54
C ALA A 164 -16.18 3.12 -7.75
N VAL A 165 -16.53 3.71 -6.61
CA VAL A 165 -17.55 3.16 -5.72
C VAL A 165 -18.97 3.73 -5.94
N PHE A 166 -19.11 4.82 -6.72
CA PHE A 166 -20.45 5.31 -7.09
C PHE A 166 -21.20 4.24 -7.87
N ASP A 167 -22.49 4.01 -7.51
CA ASP A 167 -23.38 3.00 -8.09
C ASP A 167 -22.82 1.56 -8.03
N ASN A 168 -21.82 1.30 -7.17
CA ASN A 168 -21.18 0.00 -7.00
C ASN A 168 -21.22 -0.45 -5.53
N PRO A 169 -22.39 -0.86 -5.03
CA PRO A 169 -22.67 -0.99 -3.60
C PRO A 169 -21.80 -2.01 -2.86
N ASN A 170 -21.26 -2.99 -3.54
CA ASN A 170 -20.46 -4.05 -2.92
C ASN A 170 -18.96 -3.74 -2.89
N LEU A 171 -18.53 -2.77 -3.70
CA LEU A 171 -17.11 -2.45 -3.84
C LEU A 171 -16.59 -1.65 -2.64
N ILE A 172 -15.44 -2.07 -2.13
CA ILE A 172 -14.60 -1.26 -1.25
C ILE A 172 -13.38 -0.81 -2.04
N ALA A 173 -13.20 0.48 -2.22
CA ALA A 173 -11.98 1.04 -2.79
C ALA A 173 -11.04 1.48 -1.66
N ALA A 174 -10.03 0.66 -1.37
CA ALA A 174 -8.94 1.04 -0.48
C ALA A 174 -7.96 1.95 -1.22
N VAL A 175 -7.51 3.02 -0.57
CA VAL A 175 -6.55 3.93 -1.15
C VAL A 175 -5.44 4.26 -0.15
N THR A 176 -4.21 3.90 -0.50
CA THR A 176 -3.04 4.38 0.25
C THR A 176 -2.79 5.83 -0.13
N VAL A 177 -2.72 6.70 0.85
CA VAL A 177 -2.42 8.12 0.68
C VAL A 177 -1.08 8.42 1.33
N GLY A 178 -0.12 8.93 0.58
CA GLY A 178 1.13 9.45 1.16
C GLY A 178 0.89 10.73 1.93
N ASP A 179 1.58 10.91 3.04
CA ASP A 179 1.45 12.12 3.86
C ASP A 179 1.94 13.39 3.14
N GLY A 180 2.93 13.28 2.26
CA GLY A 180 3.32 14.37 1.36
C GLY A 180 2.30 14.62 0.25
N GLU A 181 1.68 13.57 -0.27
CA GLU A 181 0.57 13.66 -1.22
C GLU A 181 -0.65 14.36 -0.61
N ALA A 182 -0.91 14.09 0.67
CA ALA A 182 -2.04 14.66 1.40
C ALA A 182 -2.02 16.20 1.49
N GLU A 183 -0.86 16.83 1.23
CA GLU A 183 -0.70 18.28 1.18
C GLU A 183 -1.02 18.89 -0.19
N THR A 184 -1.22 18.08 -1.23
CA THR A 184 -1.58 18.58 -2.57
C THR A 184 -3.00 19.13 -2.58
N GLY A 185 -3.25 20.17 -3.40
CA GLY A 185 -4.57 20.78 -3.50
C GLY A 185 -5.69 19.79 -3.83
N PRO A 186 -5.54 18.94 -4.85
CA PRO A 186 -6.56 17.95 -5.21
C PRO A 186 -6.88 16.99 -4.06
N LEU A 187 -5.87 16.49 -3.34
CA LEU A 187 -6.12 15.54 -2.26
C LEU A 187 -6.68 16.21 -1.02
N ALA A 188 -6.19 17.40 -0.66
CA ALA A 188 -6.69 18.15 0.49
C ALA A 188 -8.20 18.44 0.37
N THR A 189 -8.71 18.68 -0.84
CA THR A 189 -10.14 18.82 -1.11
C THR A 189 -10.87 17.49 -1.16
N SER A 190 -10.24 16.44 -1.63
CA SER A 190 -10.86 15.11 -1.81
C SER A 190 -11.25 14.44 -0.49
N TRP A 191 -10.67 14.82 0.64
CA TRP A 191 -11.13 14.36 1.96
C TRP A 191 -12.62 14.61 2.21
N GLN A 192 -13.20 15.61 1.51
CA GLN A 192 -14.62 15.97 1.63
C GLN A 192 -15.55 15.11 0.74
N CYS A 193 -15.01 14.28 -0.17
CA CYS A 193 -15.83 13.54 -1.14
C CYS A 193 -16.75 12.48 -0.50
N ASN A 194 -16.48 12.04 0.74
CA ASN A 194 -17.38 11.17 1.50
C ASN A 194 -18.79 11.76 1.67
N LYS A 195 -18.95 13.07 1.46
CA LYS A 195 -20.24 13.76 1.55
C LYS A 195 -21.15 13.48 0.37
N PHE A 196 -20.62 12.92 -0.71
CA PHE A 196 -21.37 12.53 -1.91
C PHE A 196 -21.79 11.06 -1.90
N LEU A 197 -21.25 10.23 -0.99
CA LEU A 197 -21.62 8.83 -0.90
C LEU A 197 -23.01 8.63 -0.31
N ASN A 198 -23.81 7.82 -1.00
CA ASN A 198 -25.05 7.29 -0.48
C ASN A 198 -24.80 5.87 0.07
N PRO A 199 -24.90 5.64 1.40
CA PRO A 199 -24.58 4.34 1.98
C PRO A 199 -25.54 3.21 1.55
N ILE A 200 -26.66 3.55 0.90
CA ILE A 200 -27.61 2.58 0.37
C ILE A 200 -27.15 2.04 -1.00
N GLY A 201 -26.80 2.92 -1.92
CA GLY A 201 -26.55 2.57 -3.33
C GLY A 201 -25.09 2.53 -3.74
N ASP A 202 -24.21 3.15 -2.97
CA ASP A 202 -22.77 3.22 -3.27
C ASP A 202 -21.97 2.21 -2.45
N GLY A 203 -20.74 1.97 -2.91
CA GLY A 203 -19.74 1.23 -2.16
C GLY A 203 -19.13 2.05 -1.02
N ALA A 204 -17.92 1.72 -0.62
CA ALA A 204 -17.20 2.44 0.42
C ALA A 204 -15.77 2.74 0.00
N VAL A 205 -15.23 3.88 0.44
CA VAL A 205 -13.81 4.22 0.30
C VAL A 205 -13.13 4.01 1.65
N LEU A 206 -12.01 3.30 1.66
CA LEU A 206 -11.16 3.11 2.83
C LEU A 206 -9.83 3.84 2.62
N PRO A 207 -9.68 5.09 3.10
CA PRO A 207 -8.39 5.77 3.07
C PRO A 207 -7.45 5.18 4.11
N ILE A 208 -6.20 4.95 3.71
CA ILE A 208 -5.08 4.55 4.57
C ILE A 208 -4.00 5.61 4.41
N LEU A 209 -3.96 6.57 5.32
CA LEU A 209 -2.91 7.59 5.34
C LEU A 209 -1.61 6.96 5.81
N HIS A 210 -0.65 6.79 4.89
CA HIS A 210 0.69 6.34 5.22
C HIS A 210 1.53 7.53 5.68
N LEU A 211 1.53 7.75 6.99
CA LEU A 211 2.25 8.83 7.66
C LEU A 211 3.67 8.38 8.00
N ASN A 212 4.58 8.48 7.03
CA ASN A 212 5.99 8.17 7.24
C ASN A 212 6.84 9.38 7.64
N GLY A 213 6.24 10.56 7.68
CA GLY A 213 6.79 11.77 8.25
C GLY A 213 7.54 12.69 7.29
N TYR A 214 7.90 12.24 6.08
CA TYR A 214 8.78 13.01 5.20
C TYR A 214 8.32 13.03 3.74
N LYS A 215 8.49 14.18 3.11
CA LYS A 215 8.49 14.38 1.66
C LYS A 215 9.87 14.06 1.07
N ILE A 216 10.20 14.62 -0.09
CA ILE A 216 11.49 14.44 -0.78
C ILE A 216 12.65 14.99 0.06
N ALA A 217 12.47 16.15 0.71
CA ALA A 217 13.54 16.86 1.42
C ALA A 217 13.12 17.44 2.78
N ASN A 218 11.85 17.33 3.15
CA ASN A 218 11.28 18.00 4.34
C ASN A 218 10.27 17.11 5.06
N PRO A 219 10.07 17.32 6.38
CA PRO A 219 8.93 16.77 7.09
C PRO A 219 7.60 17.23 6.50
N THR A 220 6.58 16.37 6.57
CA THR A 220 5.23 16.67 6.11
C THR A 220 4.46 17.52 7.14
N LEU A 221 3.32 18.10 6.72
CA LEU A 221 2.42 18.82 7.64
C LEU A 221 1.88 17.89 8.71
N PHE A 222 1.39 16.70 8.32
CA PHE A 222 0.86 15.72 9.27
C PHE A 222 1.90 15.23 10.28
N ALA A 223 3.20 15.17 9.89
CA ALA A 223 4.28 14.84 10.83
C ALA A 223 4.51 15.91 11.91
N ARG A 224 4.02 17.12 11.67
CA ARG A 224 4.13 18.26 12.60
C ARG A 224 2.91 18.43 13.50
N MET A 225 1.83 17.69 13.20
CA MET A 225 0.58 17.75 13.96
C MET A 225 0.63 16.78 15.14
N SER A 226 0.02 17.18 16.24
CA SER A 226 -0.24 16.27 17.35
C SER A 226 -1.30 15.22 16.96
N HIS A 227 -1.42 14.17 17.77
CA HIS A 227 -2.46 13.17 17.58
C HIS A 227 -3.86 13.78 17.58
N GLU A 228 -4.13 14.67 18.53
CA GLU A 228 -5.41 15.36 18.71
C GLU A 228 -5.74 16.28 17.53
N GLU A 229 -4.74 16.94 16.93
CA GLU A 229 -4.92 17.76 15.74
C GLU A 229 -5.30 16.89 14.52
N ILE A 230 -4.64 15.75 14.34
CA ILE A 230 -4.97 14.79 13.26
C ILE A 230 -6.39 14.27 13.43
N VAL A 231 -6.77 13.84 14.64
CA VAL A 231 -8.13 13.39 14.95
C VAL A 231 -9.17 14.48 14.66
N SER A 232 -8.90 15.71 15.10
CA SER A 232 -9.80 16.85 14.90
C SER A 232 -9.97 17.18 13.41
N PHE A 233 -8.88 17.15 12.66
CA PHE A 233 -8.88 17.39 11.21
C PHE A 233 -9.74 16.36 10.47
N PHE A 234 -9.51 15.07 10.71
CA PHE A 234 -10.25 14.03 10.02
C PHE A 234 -11.72 13.93 10.46
N ASN A 235 -12.01 14.13 11.74
CA ASN A 235 -13.38 14.22 12.22
C ASN A 235 -14.14 15.37 11.54
N GLY A 236 -13.51 16.53 11.36
CA GLY A 236 -14.08 17.66 10.62
C GLY A 236 -14.37 17.33 9.15
N CYS A 237 -13.57 16.46 8.55
CA CYS A 237 -13.80 15.97 7.20
C CYS A 237 -14.86 14.86 7.12
N GLY A 238 -15.32 14.31 8.25
CA GLY A 238 -16.31 13.22 8.29
C GLY A 238 -15.67 11.83 8.27
N TRP A 239 -14.44 11.72 8.73
CA TRP A 239 -13.71 10.47 8.91
C TRP A 239 -13.46 10.18 10.39
N LYS A 240 -13.41 8.90 10.74
CA LYS A 240 -13.02 8.40 12.06
C LYS A 240 -11.66 7.71 11.93
N PRO A 241 -10.57 8.37 12.31
CA PRO A 241 -9.23 7.80 12.16
C PRO A 241 -8.94 6.74 13.23
N TYR A 242 -8.40 5.61 12.78
CA TYR A 242 -7.82 4.55 13.59
C TYR A 242 -6.31 4.53 13.37
N PHE A 243 -5.53 4.53 14.46
CA PHE A 243 -4.09 4.63 14.38
C PHE A 243 -3.42 3.26 14.51
N VAL A 244 -2.48 3.01 13.61
CA VAL A 244 -1.57 1.87 13.61
C VAL A 244 -0.16 2.45 13.56
N GLU A 245 0.53 2.46 14.70
CA GLU A 245 1.78 3.22 14.87
C GLU A 245 2.89 2.36 15.47
N GLY A 246 4.08 2.41 14.88
CA GLY A 246 5.26 1.71 15.39
C GLY A 246 6.27 1.33 14.32
N SER A 247 7.23 0.49 14.73
CA SER A 247 8.31 0.01 13.85
C SER A 247 8.66 -1.47 14.04
N ASP A 248 8.20 -2.12 15.11
CA ASP A 248 8.38 -3.57 15.28
C ASP A 248 7.40 -4.33 14.39
N PRO A 249 7.88 -5.14 13.42
CA PRO A 249 7.03 -5.78 12.43
C PRO A 249 5.92 -6.64 13.01
N MET A 250 6.23 -7.50 13.99
CA MET A 250 5.24 -8.43 14.52
C MET A 250 4.14 -7.73 15.31
N THR A 251 4.51 -6.74 16.10
CA THR A 251 3.56 -5.87 16.81
C THR A 251 2.67 -5.11 15.81
N MET A 252 3.27 -4.57 14.74
CA MET A 252 2.55 -3.84 13.71
C MET A 252 1.59 -4.74 12.92
N HIS A 253 2.00 -5.97 12.58
CA HIS A 253 1.11 -6.93 11.93
C HIS A 253 -0.12 -7.24 12.77
N LYS A 254 0.06 -7.46 14.08
CA LYS A 254 -1.05 -7.72 14.99
C LYS A 254 -2.00 -6.50 15.06
N LEU A 255 -1.44 -5.32 15.32
CA LEU A 255 -2.21 -4.08 15.44
C LEU A 255 -2.98 -3.74 14.15
N MET A 256 -2.32 -3.89 13.00
CA MET A 256 -2.96 -3.62 11.70
C MET A 256 -4.05 -4.63 11.38
N ALA A 257 -3.85 -5.92 11.70
CA ALA A 257 -4.86 -6.94 11.47
C ALA A 257 -6.12 -6.69 12.31
N GLU A 258 -5.96 -6.37 13.60
CA GLU A 258 -7.06 -6.03 14.51
C GLU A 258 -7.78 -4.74 14.06
N THR A 259 -7.03 -3.73 13.63
CA THR A 259 -7.58 -2.46 13.16
C THR A 259 -8.32 -2.64 11.83
N MET A 260 -7.77 -3.40 10.89
CA MET A 260 -8.39 -3.68 9.60
C MET A 260 -9.72 -4.42 9.80
N ASP A 261 -9.75 -5.43 10.68
CA ASP A 261 -10.99 -6.13 11.01
C ASP A 261 -12.06 -5.19 11.52
N LYS A 262 -11.71 -4.34 12.47
CA LYS A 262 -12.63 -3.35 13.06
C LYS A 262 -13.16 -2.38 12.01
N VAL A 263 -12.31 -1.89 11.13
CA VAL A 263 -12.67 -0.94 10.07
C VAL A 263 -13.61 -1.58 9.05
N ILE A 264 -13.31 -2.79 8.61
CA ILE A 264 -14.18 -3.52 7.66
C ILE A 264 -15.54 -3.83 8.28
N GLU A 265 -15.58 -4.27 9.54
CA GLU A 265 -16.83 -4.54 10.25
C GLU A 265 -17.66 -3.25 10.45
N GLU A 266 -17.01 -2.11 10.71
CA GLU A 266 -17.69 -0.81 10.81
C GLU A 266 -18.25 -0.36 9.45
N ILE A 267 -17.52 -0.50 8.35
CA ILE A 267 -18.03 -0.21 6.99
C ILE A 267 -19.26 -1.05 6.70
N ARG A 268 -19.19 -2.36 6.95
CA ARG A 268 -20.32 -3.27 6.73
C ARG A 268 -21.53 -2.91 7.58
N ALA A 269 -21.34 -2.58 8.85
CA ALA A 269 -22.43 -2.18 9.75
C ALA A 269 -23.12 -0.90 9.27
N ILE A 270 -22.37 0.09 8.79
CA ILE A 270 -22.90 1.32 8.18
C ILE A 270 -23.77 0.99 6.97
N GLN A 271 -23.26 0.17 6.05
CA GLN A 271 -23.97 -0.19 4.82
C GLN A 271 -25.21 -1.06 5.11
N GLU A 272 -25.10 -2.03 6.00
CA GLU A 272 -26.19 -2.90 6.39
C GLU A 272 -27.33 -2.12 7.06
N HIS A 273 -27.00 -1.21 7.98
CA HIS A 273 -27.98 -0.32 8.60
C HIS A 273 -28.72 0.51 7.55
N ALA A 274 -27.99 1.21 6.69
CA ALA A 274 -28.57 2.07 5.67
C ALA A 274 -29.49 1.29 4.72
N ARG A 275 -29.06 0.13 4.24
CA ARG A 275 -29.80 -0.70 3.29
C ARG A 275 -31.03 -1.36 3.90
N SER A 276 -30.94 -1.84 5.14
CA SER A 276 -32.06 -2.50 5.82
C SER A 276 -33.12 -1.55 6.29
N THR A 277 -32.80 -0.32 6.66
CA THR A 277 -33.70 0.69 7.17
C THR A 277 -34.17 1.72 6.13
N GLY A 278 -33.44 1.85 5.01
CA GLY A 278 -33.62 2.94 4.05
C GLY A 278 -33.06 4.29 4.55
N ASP A 279 -32.29 4.29 5.63
CA ASP A 279 -31.71 5.51 6.20
C ASP A 279 -30.46 5.94 5.40
N ALA A 280 -30.59 6.99 4.61
CA ALA A 280 -29.51 7.59 3.82
C ALA A 280 -28.74 8.69 4.60
N THR A 281 -28.92 8.80 5.90
CA THR A 281 -28.18 9.76 6.73
C THR A 281 -26.69 9.54 6.53
N ARG A 282 -25.97 10.62 6.20
CA ARG A 282 -24.52 10.56 5.93
C ARG A 282 -23.77 10.05 7.16
N PRO A 283 -23.08 8.92 7.04
CA PRO A 283 -22.30 8.37 8.15
C PRO A 283 -20.95 9.08 8.31
N VAL A 284 -20.30 8.83 9.44
CA VAL A 284 -18.87 9.05 9.62
C VAL A 284 -18.16 7.76 9.25
N TRP A 285 -17.36 7.80 8.17
CA TRP A 285 -16.68 6.63 7.67
C TRP A 285 -15.34 6.40 8.40
N PRO A 286 -14.96 5.13 8.65
CA PRO A 286 -13.65 4.85 9.23
C PRO A 286 -12.53 5.06 8.22
N MET A 287 -11.33 5.37 8.72
CA MET A 287 -10.07 5.41 7.99
C MET A 287 -8.92 4.93 8.87
N ILE A 288 -7.77 4.59 8.25
CA ILE A 288 -6.58 4.18 8.99
C ILE A 288 -5.48 5.24 8.82
N VAL A 289 -4.80 5.56 9.92
CA VAL A 289 -3.54 6.32 9.92
C VAL A 289 -2.42 5.34 10.27
N LEU A 290 -1.67 4.94 9.24
CA LEU A 290 -0.53 4.04 9.38
C LEU A 290 0.74 4.88 9.54
N ARG A 291 1.30 4.92 10.75
CA ARG A 291 2.54 5.63 11.05
C ARG A 291 3.70 4.66 11.19
N THR A 292 4.64 4.70 10.24
CA THR A 292 5.86 3.90 10.21
C THR A 292 7.07 4.76 9.88
N PRO A 293 8.29 4.34 10.20
CA PRO A 293 9.49 5.02 9.70
C PRO A 293 9.50 5.07 8.17
N LYS A 294 9.91 6.18 7.58
CA LYS A 294 10.17 6.24 6.14
C LYS A 294 11.33 5.32 5.77
N GLY A 295 11.14 4.49 4.74
CA GLY A 295 12.12 3.48 4.36
C GLY A 295 12.24 2.33 5.35
N TRP A 296 11.17 2.04 6.08
CA TRP A 296 11.06 0.99 7.08
C TRP A 296 11.72 -0.32 6.66
N THR A 297 12.50 -0.93 7.56
CA THR A 297 13.32 -2.13 7.31
C THR A 297 14.47 -1.98 6.30
N GLY A 298 14.71 -0.77 5.81
CA GLY A 298 15.89 -0.46 5.02
C GLY A 298 17.14 -0.23 5.88
N PRO A 299 18.26 0.19 5.26
CA PRO A 299 19.47 0.53 6.01
C PRO A 299 19.21 1.73 6.94
N LYS A 300 19.60 1.59 8.20
CA LYS A 300 19.42 2.66 9.20
C LYS A 300 20.38 3.80 8.99
N VAL A 301 21.61 3.47 8.61
CA VAL A 301 22.71 4.42 8.39
C VAL A 301 23.49 4.00 7.14
N VAL A 302 23.78 4.94 6.26
CA VAL A 302 24.68 4.79 5.11
C VAL A 302 25.65 5.97 5.13
N ASP A 303 26.94 5.71 5.05
CA ASP A 303 28.02 6.74 5.08
C ASP A 303 27.89 7.73 6.25
N GLY A 304 27.56 7.20 7.42
CA GLY A 304 27.37 8.01 8.63
C GLY A 304 26.12 8.86 8.67
N LYS A 305 25.25 8.79 7.65
CA LYS A 305 23.97 9.53 7.59
C LYS A 305 22.81 8.62 7.97
N LYS A 306 21.89 9.12 8.80
CA LYS A 306 20.63 8.44 9.10
C LYS A 306 19.79 8.35 7.82
N ILE A 307 19.39 7.15 7.42
CA ILE A 307 18.56 6.89 6.24
C ILE A 307 17.12 6.55 6.67
N GLU A 308 16.93 5.41 7.37
CA GLU A 308 15.59 5.05 7.87
C GLU A 308 15.04 6.16 8.77
N ASP A 309 13.75 6.44 8.65
CA ASP A 309 13.09 7.51 9.37
C ASP A 309 13.73 8.89 9.09
N ASN A 310 14.00 9.13 7.79
CA ASN A 310 14.56 10.38 7.29
C ASN A 310 14.15 10.58 5.81
N PHE A 311 14.19 11.84 5.34
CA PHE A 311 13.90 12.14 3.93
C PHE A 311 14.90 11.47 2.95
N LEU A 312 16.11 11.15 3.40
CA LEU A 312 17.13 10.46 2.59
C LEU A 312 16.70 9.06 2.14
N ALA A 313 15.72 8.44 2.80
CA ALA A 313 15.12 7.19 2.37
C ALA A 313 14.13 7.35 1.19
N HIS A 314 13.83 8.59 0.75
CA HIS A 314 12.80 8.82 -0.26
C HIS A 314 13.05 8.08 -1.58
N GLN A 315 14.24 8.24 -2.13
CA GLN A 315 14.70 7.53 -3.32
C GLN A 315 15.38 6.21 -2.93
N VAL A 316 16.48 5.88 -3.57
CA VAL A 316 17.27 4.70 -3.26
C VAL A 316 18.23 4.98 -2.11
N PRO A 317 18.27 4.15 -1.06
CA PRO A 317 19.14 4.36 0.08
C PRO A 317 20.64 4.32 -0.24
N ILE A 318 21.03 3.53 -1.24
CA ILE A 318 22.41 3.34 -1.69
C ILE A 318 22.49 3.73 -3.17
N SER A 319 23.45 4.56 -3.53
CA SER A 319 23.68 5.02 -4.90
C SER A 319 25.04 4.56 -5.40
N MET A 320 25.09 4.11 -6.66
CA MET A 320 26.35 3.73 -7.32
C MET A 320 27.03 4.91 -8.07
N GLU A 321 26.41 6.10 -8.06
CA GLU A 321 26.86 7.24 -8.89
C GLU A 321 28.16 7.88 -8.41
N LYS A 322 28.66 7.58 -7.21
CA LYS A 322 29.85 8.20 -6.62
C LYS A 322 31.02 7.25 -6.41
N GLY A 323 31.01 6.05 -6.98
CA GLY A 323 32.07 5.08 -6.79
C GLY A 323 32.23 4.66 -5.31
N GLU A 324 31.18 4.70 -4.56
CA GLU A 324 31.12 4.19 -3.19
C GLU A 324 31.01 2.67 -3.28
N GLU A 325 32.20 2.02 -3.15
CA GLU A 325 32.34 0.57 -3.10
C GLU A 325 31.89 0.01 -1.75
#